data_80ba527a28d60ca1e21db83e67f35290
#
_entry.id   80ba527a28d60ca1e21db83e67f35290
#
_cell.length_a   1.000
_cell.length_b   1.000
_cell.length_c   1.000
_cell.angle_alpha   90.00
_cell.angle_beta   90.00
_cell.angle_gamma   90.00
#
_symmetry.space_group_name_H-M   'P 1'
#
loop_
_entity.id
_entity.type
_entity.pdbx_description
1 polymer ?
#
loop_
_entity_poly.entity_id
_entity_poly.type
_entity_poly.pdbx_seq_one_letter_code
_entity_poly.pdbx_strand_id
1 'polypeptide(L)'
;MTRQAISQCGAPSASSLWSSINWHQVEDDVFRFQMRIAKAVKAQHWNKVRVLQRLLTRSHQAKLLAVKRVTSNRGRNTPGIDGTRWINPQQKWHAAMSLSCRGYRAQPLRRIHIPKKNGKTRPLGIPAMHDRAMQALFLLATEPVTESTADHHSYGFRPKRSAADAIERCFVVLAQRSSAQWILEGDIKGCFDNISHDWMLKHLCVERKILAQWLKAGFVEKGQLFSTIAGTPQGGIISPCLANCVLDGMESRLKSMTRPADKVHMVRYADDFVITGSSKELLENRIKPAVTTFLRERGLTLSEKKNCDRFDITGI
;
A
#
# COMPACT_ATOMS: atom_id res chain seq x y z
N MET A 1 67.92 -7.36 3.42
CA MET A 1 67.03 -6.31 3.96
C MET A 1 65.65 -6.48 3.35
N THR A 2 64.73 -7.15 4.05
CA THR A 2 63.37 -7.48 3.59
C THR A 2 62.44 -6.34 4.01
N ARG A 3 61.95 -5.55 3.05
CA ARG A 3 60.91 -4.55 3.31
C ARG A 3 59.57 -5.27 3.56
N GLN A 4 59.13 -5.33 4.79
CA GLN A 4 57.77 -5.68 5.14
C GLN A 4 56.82 -4.62 4.55
N ALA A 5 55.95 -5.05 3.63
CA ALA A 5 54.85 -4.24 3.17
C ALA A 5 53.89 -4.02 4.34
N ILE A 6 53.78 -2.78 4.83
CA ILE A 6 52.76 -2.36 5.79
C ILE A 6 51.44 -2.45 5.04
N SER A 7 50.65 -3.45 5.37
CA SER A 7 49.22 -3.56 4.96
C SER A 7 48.51 -2.33 5.49
N GLN A 8 48.19 -1.38 4.62
CA GLN A 8 47.29 -0.26 4.93
C GLN A 8 45.91 -0.86 5.21
N CYS A 9 45.57 -1.00 6.48
CA CYS A 9 44.21 -1.34 6.93
C CYS A 9 43.34 -0.10 6.78
N GLY A 10 42.98 0.24 5.53
CA GLY A 10 42.01 1.30 5.21
C GLY A 10 40.63 0.82 5.57
N ALA A 11 39.77 1.72 6.06
CA ALA A 11 38.35 1.43 6.29
C ALA A 11 37.71 0.85 5.01
N PRO A 12 36.83 -0.17 5.10
CA PRO A 12 36.24 -0.81 3.95
C PRO A 12 35.46 0.21 3.11
N SER A 13 35.59 0.13 1.80
CA SER A 13 34.89 1.04 0.88
C SER A 13 33.36 0.85 0.96
N ALA A 14 32.59 1.89 0.67
CA ALA A 14 31.13 1.81 0.63
C ALA A 14 30.64 0.70 -0.33
N SER A 15 31.38 0.44 -1.41
CA SER A 15 31.08 -0.64 -2.35
C SER A 15 31.29 -2.01 -1.72
N SER A 16 32.41 -2.24 -1.01
CA SER A 16 32.66 -3.50 -0.32
C SER A 16 31.65 -3.73 0.81
N LEU A 17 31.31 -2.67 1.56
CA LEU A 17 30.29 -2.74 2.62
C LEU A 17 28.93 -3.20 2.09
N TRP A 18 28.46 -2.64 0.96
CA TRP A 18 27.19 -3.07 0.36
C TRP A 18 27.24 -4.52 -0.14
N SER A 19 28.35 -4.93 -0.77
CA SER A 19 28.51 -6.26 -1.34
C SER A 19 28.67 -7.36 -0.28
N SER A 20 29.16 -7.02 0.90
CA SER A 20 29.36 -7.96 2.03
C SER A 20 28.14 -8.11 2.94
N ILE A 21 27.01 -7.41 2.66
CA ILE A 21 25.80 -7.49 3.50
C ILE A 21 25.25 -8.91 3.52
N ASN A 22 25.06 -9.47 4.71
CA ASN A 22 24.27 -10.68 4.90
C ASN A 22 22.80 -10.34 4.88
N TRP A 23 22.19 -10.46 3.69
CA TRP A 23 20.78 -10.11 3.49
C TRP A 23 19.80 -10.96 4.28
N HIS A 24 20.10 -12.23 4.52
CA HIS A 24 19.27 -13.09 5.36
C HIS A 24 19.17 -12.56 6.78
N GLN A 25 20.31 -12.19 7.37
CA GLN A 25 20.32 -11.59 8.71
C GLN A 25 19.56 -10.25 8.76
N VAL A 26 19.71 -9.41 7.72
CA VAL A 26 18.98 -8.14 7.61
C VAL A 26 17.46 -8.36 7.54
N GLU A 27 17.03 -9.33 6.76
CA GLU A 27 15.59 -9.69 6.63
C GLU A 27 15.04 -10.25 7.93
N ASP A 28 15.78 -11.12 8.63
CA ASP A 28 15.39 -11.66 9.94
C ASP A 28 15.25 -10.58 11.01
N ASP A 29 16.21 -9.65 11.08
CA ASP A 29 16.16 -8.56 12.05
C ASP A 29 14.94 -7.66 11.82
N VAL A 30 14.64 -7.31 10.57
CA VAL A 30 13.44 -6.55 10.21
C VAL A 30 12.18 -7.35 10.54
N PHE A 31 12.15 -8.63 10.21
CA PHE A 31 11.01 -9.51 10.50
C PHE A 31 10.72 -9.62 12.02
N ARG A 32 11.76 -9.71 12.85
CA ARG A 32 11.59 -9.69 14.32
C ARG A 32 10.91 -8.41 14.81
N PHE A 33 11.26 -7.25 14.25
CA PHE A 33 10.56 -5.99 14.54
C PHE A 33 9.11 -6.02 14.07
N GLN A 34 8.85 -6.52 12.88
CA GLN A 34 7.51 -6.64 12.32
C GLN A 34 6.62 -7.55 13.19
N MET A 35 7.14 -8.68 13.65
CA MET A 35 6.43 -9.57 14.57
C MET A 35 6.10 -8.91 15.91
N ARG A 36 7.02 -8.07 16.44
CA ARG A 36 6.75 -7.28 17.67
C ARG A 36 5.66 -6.24 17.45
N ILE A 37 5.63 -5.59 16.29
CA ILE A 37 4.56 -4.65 15.90
C ILE A 37 3.23 -5.40 15.84
N ALA A 38 3.15 -6.51 15.11
CA ALA A 38 1.93 -7.31 14.97
C ALA A 38 1.39 -7.80 16.32
N LYS A 39 2.28 -8.28 17.23
CA LYS A 39 1.88 -8.65 18.62
C LYS A 39 1.32 -7.46 19.39
N ALA A 40 1.92 -6.27 19.26
CA ALA A 40 1.44 -5.06 19.93
C ALA A 40 0.09 -4.59 19.38
N VAL A 41 -0.15 -4.74 18.05
CA VAL A 41 -1.46 -4.45 17.43
C VAL A 41 -2.53 -5.39 17.96
N LYS A 42 -2.28 -6.71 17.96
CA LYS A 42 -3.22 -7.71 18.50
C LYS A 42 -3.56 -7.45 19.96
N ALA A 43 -2.62 -6.95 20.76
CA ALA A 43 -2.82 -6.56 22.15
C ALA A 43 -3.41 -5.14 22.30
N GLN A 44 -3.72 -4.44 21.20
CA GLN A 44 -4.23 -3.06 21.16
C GLN A 44 -3.35 -2.02 21.88
N HIS A 45 -2.06 -2.29 22.03
CA HIS A 45 -1.08 -1.40 22.66
C HIS A 45 -0.56 -0.36 21.65
N TRP A 46 -1.40 0.57 21.21
CA TRP A 46 -1.13 1.51 20.13
C TRP A 46 0.08 2.42 20.37
N ASN A 47 0.36 2.81 21.60
CA ASN A 47 1.57 3.59 21.92
C ASN A 47 2.84 2.76 21.65
N LYS A 48 2.83 1.47 22.02
CA LYS A 48 3.92 0.54 21.74
C LYS A 48 4.10 0.31 20.23
N VAL A 49 3.00 0.22 19.47
CA VAL A 49 3.03 0.12 18.00
C VAL A 49 3.78 1.32 17.42
N ARG A 50 3.40 2.55 17.77
CA ARG A 50 4.06 3.78 17.28
C ARG A 50 5.55 3.83 17.64
N VAL A 51 5.93 3.42 18.85
CA VAL A 51 7.34 3.36 19.26
C VAL A 51 8.11 2.33 18.43
N LEU A 52 7.57 1.13 18.24
CA LEU A 52 8.20 0.08 17.45
C LEU A 52 8.33 0.45 15.97
N GLN A 53 7.30 1.08 15.37
CA GLN A 53 7.38 1.62 14.02
C GLN A 53 8.51 2.65 13.87
N ARG A 54 8.62 3.57 14.86
CA ARG A 54 9.67 4.59 14.88
C ARG A 54 11.07 3.98 15.06
N LEU A 55 11.23 2.94 15.86
CA LEU A 55 12.48 2.21 16.01
C LEU A 55 12.85 1.48 14.71
N LEU A 56 11.89 0.81 14.08
CA LEU A 56 12.12 0.10 12.81
C LEU A 56 12.54 1.05 11.69
N THR A 57 11.83 2.18 11.50
CA THR A 57 12.18 3.16 10.46
C THR A 57 13.52 3.88 10.69
N ARG A 58 14.09 3.79 11.89
CA ARG A 58 15.42 4.30 12.21
C ARG A 58 16.52 3.23 12.16
N SER A 59 16.14 1.96 12.13
CA SER A 59 17.12 0.86 12.15
C SER A 59 17.93 0.82 10.85
N HIS A 60 19.19 0.49 10.99
CA HIS A 60 20.12 0.33 9.87
C HIS A 60 19.62 -0.74 8.89
N GLN A 61 19.19 -1.88 9.41
CA GLN A 61 18.71 -3.02 8.64
C GLN A 61 17.50 -2.67 7.78
N ALA A 62 16.52 -1.94 8.32
CA ALA A 62 15.35 -1.52 7.55
C ALA A 62 15.69 -0.53 6.43
N LYS A 63 16.66 0.37 6.65
CA LYS A 63 17.17 1.28 5.62
C LYS A 63 17.84 0.54 4.47
N LEU A 64 18.71 -0.44 4.79
CA LEU A 64 19.34 -1.31 3.80
C LEU A 64 18.29 -2.06 2.97
N LEU A 65 17.30 -2.67 3.64
CA LEU A 65 16.25 -3.44 2.99
C LEU A 65 15.36 -2.56 2.11
N ALA A 66 15.05 -1.33 2.56
CA ALA A 66 14.30 -0.35 1.76
C ALA A 66 15.01 0.01 0.46
N VAL A 67 16.32 0.27 0.52
CA VAL A 67 17.14 0.56 -0.68
C VAL A 67 17.27 -0.69 -1.57
N LYS A 68 17.50 -1.88 -1.01
CA LYS A 68 17.48 -3.14 -1.76
C LYS A 68 16.18 -3.28 -2.56
N ARG A 69 15.02 -3.07 -1.92
CA ARG A 69 13.70 -3.20 -2.54
C ARG A 69 13.53 -2.28 -3.75
N VAL A 70 13.93 -1.00 -3.65
CA VAL A 70 13.74 -0.04 -4.75
C VAL A 70 14.75 -0.20 -5.88
N THR A 71 15.91 -0.81 -5.60
CA THR A 71 16.97 -1.04 -6.59
C THR A 71 16.93 -2.44 -7.23
N SER A 72 16.02 -3.32 -6.79
CA SER A 72 15.83 -4.66 -7.36
C SER A 72 14.50 -4.84 -8.11
N ASN A 73 13.56 -3.90 -8.00
CA ASN A 73 12.26 -3.99 -8.65
C ASN A 73 12.30 -3.62 -10.16
N ARG A 74 11.22 -3.90 -10.90
CA ARG A 74 11.12 -3.57 -12.34
C ARG A 74 11.28 -2.07 -12.63
N GLY A 75 10.88 -1.20 -11.70
CA GLY A 75 10.97 0.25 -11.82
C GLY A 75 12.33 0.85 -11.48
N ARG A 76 13.36 0.04 -11.13
CA ARG A 76 14.69 0.50 -10.67
C ARG A 76 15.39 1.48 -11.62
N ASN A 77 15.16 1.32 -12.91
CA ASN A 77 15.79 2.14 -13.95
C ASN A 77 14.96 3.37 -14.35
N THR A 78 13.75 3.53 -13.82
CA THR A 78 12.86 4.66 -14.13
C THR A 78 13.12 5.79 -13.13
N PRO A 79 13.74 6.91 -13.52
CA PRO A 79 14.01 8.01 -12.61
C PRO A 79 12.74 8.79 -12.24
N GLY A 80 12.74 9.44 -11.09
CA GLY A 80 11.78 10.46 -10.72
C GLY A 80 12.00 11.77 -11.45
N ILE A 81 11.57 12.87 -10.85
CA ILE A 81 11.79 14.24 -11.38
C ILE A 81 13.25 14.66 -11.33
N ASP A 82 13.98 14.16 -10.36
CA ASP A 82 15.40 14.43 -10.09
C ASP A 82 16.38 13.70 -11.02
N GLY A 83 15.88 12.83 -11.90
CA GLY A 83 16.72 12.02 -12.78
C GLY A 83 17.57 10.96 -12.07
N THR A 84 17.51 10.88 -10.74
CA THR A 84 18.39 10.05 -9.91
C THR A 84 18.11 8.56 -10.07
N ARG A 85 19.19 7.76 -10.13
CA ARG A 85 19.18 6.29 -10.09
C ARG A 85 20.34 5.80 -9.23
N TRP A 86 20.12 4.70 -8.50
CA TRP A 86 21.15 4.06 -7.70
C TRP A 86 21.57 2.73 -8.33
N ILE A 87 22.61 2.78 -9.15
CA ILE A 87 23.02 1.67 -9.99
C ILE A 87 24.09 0.83 -9.28
N ASN A 88 25.15 1.49 -8.79
CA ASN A 88 26.31 0.81 -8.20
C ASN A 88 26.16 0.62 -6.67
N PRO A 89 26.93 -0.34 -6.08
CA PRO A 89 26.91 -0.63 -4.65
C PRO A 89 27.21 0.59 -3.76
N GLN A 90 28.14 1.46 -4.17
CA GLN A 90 28.49 2.66 -3.42
C GLN A 90 27.32 3.62 -3.30
N GLN A 91 26.59 3.90 -4.40
CA GLN A 91 25.39 4.74 -4.39
C GLN A 91 24.29 4.16 -3.48
N LYS A 92 24.08 2.83 -3.52
CA LYS A 92 23.10 2.14 -2.67
C LYS A 92 23.45 2.26 -1.20
N TRP A 93 24.73 2.10 -0.83
CA TRP A 93 25.19 2.28 0.53
C TRP A 93 24.94 3.70 1.04
N HIS A 94 25.40 4.70 0.29
CA HIS A 94 25.17 6.11 0.66
C HIS A 94 23.70 6.46 0.74
N ALA A 95 22.88 5.94 -0.18
CA ALA A 95 21.43 6.12 -0.13
C ALA A 95 20.84 5.54 1.17
N ALA A 96 21.22 4.33 1.58
CA ALA A 96 20.74 3.75 2.83
C ALA A 96 21.14 4.58 4.05
N MET A 97 22.39 5.12 4.08
CA MET A 97 22.84 5.97 5.18
C MET A 97 22.14 7.33 5.21
N SER A 98 21.75 7.85 4.05
CA SER A 98 21.06 9.15 3.95
C SER A 98 19.58 9.10 4.33
N LEU A 99 18.93 7.92 4.38
CA LEU A 99 17.53 7.81 4.76
C LEU A 99 17.31 8.31 6.20
N SER A 100 16.57 9.41 6.33
CA SER A 100 16.27 10.04 7.62
C SER A 100 14.93 10.77 7.56
N CYS A 101 14.15 10.68 8.62
CA CYS A 101 12.92 11.48 8.76
C CYS A 101 13.23 12.93 9.10
N ARG A 102 14.41 13.22 9.69
CA ARG A 102 14.84 14.57 10.04
C ARG A 102 15.24 15.33 8.78
N GLY A 103 14.59 16.47 8.55
CA GLY A 103 14.84 17.30 7.37
C GLY A 103 14.30 16.71 6.05
N TYR A 104 13.59 15.58 6.09
CA TYR A 104 12.99 14.99 4.89
C TYR A 104 11.95 15.92 4.29
N ARG A 105 12.01 16.08 2.97
CA ARG A 105 11.02 16.76 2.15
C ARG A 105 10.75 15.94 0.90
N ALA A 106 9.49 15.52 0.72
CA ALA A 106 9.07 14.80 -0.46
C ALA A 106 9.15 15.69 -1.70
N GLN A 107 9.65 15.13 -2.80
CA GLN A 107 9.70 15.82 -4.08
C GLN A 107 8.40 15.62 -4.87
N PRO A 108 8.03 16.54 -5.77
CA PRO A 108 6.92 16.34 -6.68
C PRO A 108 7.11 15.07 -7.53
N LEU A 109 6.00 14.43 -7.86
CA LEU A 109 6.01 13.23 -8.70
C LEU A 109 6.23 13.61 -10.16
N ARG A 110 6.95 12.80 -10.91
CA ARG A 110 6.97 12.90 -12.37
C ARG A 110 5.74 12.19 -12.94
N ARG A 111 4.82 12.94 -13.54
CA ARG A 111 3.60 12.40 -14.17
C ARG A 111 3.90 11.86 -15.55
N ILE A 112 3.46 10.62 -15.81
CA ILE A 112 3.42 10.01 -17.13
C ILE A 112 2.06 9.38 -17.37
N HIS A 113 1.67 9.17 -18.63
CA HIS A 113 0.42 8.53 -18.99
C HIS A 113 0.69 7.18 -19.66
N ILE A 114 0.10 6.13 -19.13
CA ILE A 114 0.20 4.76 -19.67
C ILE A 114 -1.07 4.46 -20.45
N PRO A 115 -0.99 4.03 -21.72
CA PRO A 115 -2.16 3.66 -22.50
C PRO A 115 -2.85 2.43 -21.91
N LYS A 116 -4.17 2.47 -21.87
CA LYS A 116 -5.04 1.32 -21.53
C LYS A 116 -5.53 0.64 -22.79
N LYS A 117 -5.93 -0.65 -22.70
CA LYS A 117 -6.50 -1.41 -23.84
C LYS A 117 -7.73 -0.77 -24.47
N ASN A 118 -8.45 0.08 -23.76
CA ASN A 118 -9.66 0.78 -24.22
C ASN A 118 -9.38 2.17 -24.82
N GLY A 119 -8.15 2.48 -25.23
CA GLY A 119 -7.75 3.77 -25.81
C GLY A 119 -7.62 4.93 -24.82
N LYS A 120 -8.03 4.74 -23.58
CA LYS A 120 -7.85 5.75 -22.49
C LYS A 120 -6.44 5.64 -21.93
N THR A 121 -5.98 6.70 -21.25
CA THR A 121 -4.70 6.69 -20.54
C THR A 121 -4.92 6.57 -19.02
N ARG A 122 -3.94 5.99 -18.34
CA ARG A 122 -3.85 5.97 -16.88
C ARG A 122 -2.70 6.86 -16.44
N PRO A 123 -2.95 7.91 -15.65
CA PRO A 123 -1.88 8.72 -15.10
C PRO A 123 -1.09 7.93 -14.06
N LEU A 124 0.24 7.97 -14.15
CA LEU A 124 1.15 7.35 -13.20
C LEU A 124 2.08 8.42 -12.63
N GLY A 125 2.12 8.54 -11.31
CA GLY A 125 3.04 9.44 -10.60
C GLY A 125 4.29 8.68 -10.17
N ILE A 126 5.45 9.04 -10.72
CA ILE A 126 6.72 8.40 -10.41
C ILE A 126 7.45 9.23 -9.34
N PRO A 127 7.60 8.73 -8.09
CA PRO A 127 8.36 9.44 -7.06
C PRO A 127 9.86 9.45 -7.36
N ALA A 128 10.60 10.41 -6.80
CA ALA A 128 12.05 10.40 -6.78
C ALA A 128 12.59 9.12 -6.10
N MET A 129 13.82 8.72 -6.45
CA MET A 129 14.36 7.46 -5.92
C MET A 129 14.47 7.47 -4.39
N HIS A 130 14.84 8.62 -3.80
CA HIS A 130 14.87 8.80 -2.34
C HIS A 130 13.48 8.65 -1.71
N ASP A 131 12.45 9.22 -2.33
CA ASP A 131 11.07 9.11 -1.84
C ASP A 131 10.54 7.68 -1.91
N ARG A 132 10.89 6.94 -2.98
CA ARG A 132 10.57 5.51 -3.07
C ARG A 132 11.20 4.72 -1.93
N ALA A 133 12.47 5.00 -1.59
CA ALA A 133 13.15 4.32 -0.50
C ALA A 133 12.54 4.70 0.87
N MET A 134 12.18 5.97 1.06
CA MET A 134 11.43 6.40 2.26
C MET A 134 10.07 5.71 2.34
N GLN A 135 9.31 5.64 1.25
CA GLN A 135 8.04 4.90 1.21
C GLN A 135 8.24 3.41 1.50
N ALA A 136 9.28 2.78 0.93
CA ALA A 136 9.61 1.38 1.20
C ALA A 136 9.98 1.15 2.67
N LEU A 137 10.73 2.07 3.27
CA LEU A 137 11.10 2.03 4.70
C LEU A 137 9.87 2.10 5.60
N PHE A 138 8.96 3.02 5.33
CA PHE A 138 7.72 3.14 6.10
C PHE A 138 6.75 2.00 5.84
N LEU A 139 6.74 1.42 4.63
CA LEU A 139 5.93 0.25 4.33
C LEU A 139 6.32 -0.95 5.20
N LEU A 140 7.63 -1.19 5.46
CA LEU A 140 8.08 -2.23 6.38
C LEU A 140 7.48 -2.09 7.78
N ALA A 141 7.24 -0.86 8.23
CA ALA A 141 6.67 -0.56 9.54
C ALA A 141 5.12 -0.52 9.55
N THR A 142 4.49 -0.26 8.41
CA THR A 142 3.03 -0.14 8.27
C THR A 142 2.38 -1.48 7.95
N GLU A 143 3.01 -2.28 7.11
CA GLU A 143 2.51 -3.58 6.65
C GLU A 143 2.10 -4.53 7.79
N PRO A 144 2.89 -4.72 8.89
CA PRO A 144 2.45 -5.57 10.00
C PRO A 144 1.22 -5.03 10.76
N VAL A 145 0.99 -3.72 10.75
CA VAL A 145 -0.24 -3.12 11.29
C VAL A 145 -1.41 -3.45 10.40
N THR A 146 -1.29 -3.14 9.10
CA THR A 146 -2.34 -3.38 8.10
C THR A 146 -2.74 -4.85 8.07
N GLU A 147 -1.77 -5.78 7.99
CA GLU A 147 -2.05 -7.22 7.94
C GLU A 147 -2.70 -7.76 9.22
N SER A 148 -2.50 -7.08 10.35
CA SER A 148 -3.12 -7.46 11.63
C SER A 148 -4.54 -6.93 11.81
N THR A 149 -4.94 -5.90 11.07
CA THR A 149 -6.25 -5.23 11.18
C THR A 149 -7.11 -5.37 9.94
N ALA A 150 -6.54 -5.85 8.82
CA ALA A 150 -7.21 -5.94 7.54
C ALA A 150 -8.43 -6.86 7.57
N ASP A 151 -9.41 -6.51 6.76
CA ASP A 151 -10.55 -7.37 6.46
C ASP A 151 -10.08 -8.76 5.97
N HIS A 152 -10.74 -9.81 6.47
CA HIS A 152 -10.29 -11.18 6.27
C HIS A 152 -10.32 -11.60 4.79
N HIS A 153 -11.34 -11.17 4.06
CA HIS A 153 -11.56 -11.50 2.65
C HIS A 153 -11.16 -10.36 1.69
N SER A 154 -10.11 -9.62 2.06
CA SER A 154 -9.42 -8.65 1.21
C SER A 154 -8.11 -9.25 0.69
N TYR A 155 -7.86 -9.21 -0.63
CA TYR A 155 -6.78 -9.96 -1.29
C TYR A 155 -5.82 -9.08 -2.09
N GLY A 156 -6.30 -8.07 -2.81
CA GLY A 156 -5.47 -7.24 -3.67
C GLY A 156 -4.37 -6.48 -2.95
N PHE A 157 -3.17 -6.43 -3.54
CA PHE A 157 -1.99 -5.73 -3.02
C PHE A 157 -1.48 -6.18 -1.64
N ARG A 158 -1.92 -7.32 -1.15
CA ARG A 158 -1.50 -7.88 0.14
C ARG A 158 -0.41 -8.95 -0.04
N PRO A 159 0.59 -9.01 0.87
CA PRO A 159 1.62 -10.03 0.81
C PRO A 159 1.03 -11.44 0.94
N LYS A 160 1.55 -12.35 0.12
CA LYS A 160 1.15 -13.78 0.11
C LYS A 160 -0.34 -14.03 -0.18
N ARG A 161 -1.02 -13.07 -0.80
CA ARG A 161 -2.38 -13.22 -1.31
C ARG A 161 -2.42 -12.94 -2.81
N SER A 162 -3.24 -13.70 -3.51
CA SER A 162 -3.35 -13.67 -4.97
C SER A 162 -4.80 -13.50 -5.44
N ALA A 163 -4.99 -13.31 -6.73
CA ALA A 163 -6.33 -13.34 -7.32
C ALA A 163 -6.96 -14.73 -7.24
N ALA A 164 -6.15 -15.81 -7.26
CA ALA A 164 -6.64 -17.18 -7.11
C ALA A 164 -7.33 -17.39 -5.75
N ASP A 165 -6.75 -16.83 -4.67
CA ASP A 165 -7.35 -16.93 -3.32
C ASP A 165 -8.71 -16.20 -3.25
N ALA A 166 -8.84 -15.06 -3.96
CA ALA A 166 -10.10 -14.34 -4.06
C ALA A 166 -11.15 -15.14 -4.84
N ILE A 167 -10.74 -15.76 -5.95
CA ILE A 167 -11.62 -16.63 -6.79
C ILE A 167 -12.05 -17.86 -5.99
N GLU A 168 -11.12 -18.52 -5.30
CA GLU A 168 -11.43 -19.66 -4.42
C GLU A 168 -12.46 -19.25 -3.36
N ARG A 169 -12.31 -18.09 -2.75
CA ARG A 169 -13.28 -17.60 -1.79
C ARG A 169 -14.64 -17.32 -2.42
N CYS A 170 -14.69 -16.74 -3.61
CA CYS A 170 -15.94 -16.57 -4.35
C CYS A 170 -16.61 -17.93 -4.60
N PHE A 171 -15.85 -18.94 -5.04
CA PHE A 171 -16.35 -20.30 -5.23
C PHE A 171 -16.94 -20.88 -3.93
N VAL A 172 -16.22 -20.80 -2.82
CA VAL A 172 -16.69 -21.30 -1.51
C VAL A 172 -18.02 -20.68 -1.07
N VAL A 173 -18.24 -19.39 -1.34
CA VAL A 173 -19.47 -18.70 -0.90
C VAL A 173 -20.65 -18.83 -1.88
N LEU A 174 -20.41 -19.26 -3.13
CA LEU A 174 -21.41 -19.29 -4.18
C LEU A 174 -21.80 -20.71 -4.66
N ALA A 175 -20.91 -21.73 -4.50
CA ALA A 175 -21.06 -23.03 -5.14
C ALA A 175 -22.15 -23.94 -4.53
N GLN A 176 -22.67 -23.64 -3.35
CA GLN A 176 -23.63 -24.52 -2.68
C GLN A 176 -25.07 -24.11 -3.04
N ARG A 177 -25.99 -25.09 -3.16
CA ARG A 177 -27.42 -24.83 -3.35
C ARG A 177 -28.03 -23.93 -2.26
N SER A 178 -27.47 -23.97 -1.05
CA SER A 178 -27.88 -23.13 0.07
C SER A 178 -27.19 -21.73 0.07
N SER A 179 -26.32 -21.44 -0.89
CA SER A 179 -25.62 -20.13 -0.99
C SER A 179 -26.59 -18.98 -1.28
N ALA A 180 -26.06 -17.78 -1.19
CA ALA A 180 -26.80 -16.57 -1.62
C ALA A 180 -27.06 -16.62 -3.13
N GLN A 181 -28.23 -16.16 -3.55
CA GLN A 181 -28.63 -16.13 -4.96
C GLN A 181 -28.49 -14.74 -5.59
N TRP A 182 -28.12 -13.74 -4.80
CA TRP A 182 -27.97 -12.36 -5.27
C TRP A 182 -26.56 -11.85 -4.98
N ILE A 183 -26.01 -11.11 -5.95
CA ILE A 183 -24.68 -10.53 -5.87
C ILE A 183 -24.77 -9.02 -6.14
N LEU A 184 -24.04 -8.25 -5.36
CA LEU A 184 -23.71 -6.85 -5.62
C LEU A 184 -22.24 -6.78 -6.05
N GLU A 185 -21.99 -6.52 -7.33
CA GLU A 185 -20.64 -6.15 -7.81
C GLU A 185 -20.40 -4.66 -7.63
N GLY A 186 -19.22 -4.29 -7.16
CA GLY A 186 -18.86 -2.91 -6.95
C GLY A 186 -17.42 -2.59 -7.38
N ASP A 187 -17.25 -1.41 -7.97
CA ASP A 187 -15.98 -0.78 -8.31
C ASP A 187 -15.95 0.64 -7.71
N ILE A 188 -14.79 1.10 -7.28
CA ILE A 188 -14.62 2.43 -6.67
C ILE A 188 -14.08 3.40 -7.71
N LYS A 189 -14.83 4.46 -8.01
CA LYS A 189 -14.46 5.46 -9.01
C LYS A 189 -13.15 6.16 -8.64
N GLY A 190 -12.09 5.87 -9.42
CA GLY A 190 -10.79 6.52 -9.24
C GLY A 190 -10.27 6.40 -7.81
N CYS A 191 -10.30 5.19 -7.24
CA CYS A 191 -10.00 4.95 -5.83
C CYS A 191 -8.72 5.67 -5.37
N PHE A 192 -7.60 5.47 -6.07
CA PHE A 192 -6.33 6.10 -5.72
C PHE A 192 -6.31 7.63 -5.83
N ASP A 193 -7.16 8.21 -6.67
CA ASP A 193 -7.15 9.65 -6.98
C ASP A 193 -8.07 10.45 -6.05
N ASN A 194 -9.01 9.79 -5.35
CA ASN A 194 -10.08 10.46 -4.62
C ASN A 194 -10.05 10.26 -3.08
N ILE A 195 -9.15 9.44 -2.55
CA ILE A 195 -9.08 9.21 -1.10
C ILE A 195 -8.83 10.54 -0.36
N SER A 196 -9.65 10.83 0.66
CA SER A 196 -9.52 12.02 1.49
C SER A 196 -8.17 12.05 2.23
N HIS A 197 -7.37 13.12 2.01
CA HIS A 197 -6.12 13.34 2.74
C HIS A 197 -6.38 13.50 4.25
N ASP A 198 -7.42 14.23 4.64
CA ASP A 198 -7.76 14.46 6.04
C ASP A 198 -8.14 13.16 6.74
N TRP A 199 -8.91 12.30 6.07
CA TRP A 199 -9.24 11.00 6.60
C TRP A 199 -7.98 10.15 6.82
N MET A 200 -7.08 10.07 5.83
CA MET A 200 -5.82 9.33 5.96
C MET A 200 -4.94 9.86 7.09
N LEU A 201 -4.78 11.18 7.19
CA LEU A 201 -3.97 11.81 8.24
C LEU A 201 -4.54 11.62 9.65
N LYS A 202 -5.85 11.42 9.78
CA LYS A 202 -6.53 11.20 11.05
C LYS A 202 -6.52 9.74 11.49
N HIS A 203 -6.68 8.79 10.56
CA HIS A 203 -6.99 7.40 10.90
C HIS A 203 -5.83 6.42 10.66
N LEU A 204 -4.89 6.74 9.75
CA LEU A 204 -3.83 5.79 9.45
C LEU A 204 -2.72 5.82 10.50
N CYS A 205 -2.23 4.62 10.87
CA CYS A 205 -1.13 4.45 11.80
C CYS A 205 0.23 4.59 11.09
N VAL A 206 0.44 5.78 10.48
CA VAL A 206 1.68 6.19 9.81
C VAL A 206 2.12 7.52 10.40
N GLU A 207 3.42 7.80 10.42
CA GLU A 207 3.89 9.10 10.93
C GLU A 207 3.29 10.26 10.14
N ARG A 208 2.43 11.06 10.79
CA ARG A 208 1.58 12.08 10.18
C ARG A 208 2.37 13.10 9.34
N LYS A 209 3.56 13.53 9.83
CA LYS A 209 4.39 14.52 9.13
C LYS A 209 4.91 13.97 7.79
N ILE A 210 5.31 12.71 7.76
CA ILE A 210 5.82 12.04 6.56
C ILE A 210 4.69 11.75 5.58
N LEU A 211 3.58 11.20 6.07
CA LEU A 211 2.39 10.94 5.25
C LEU A 211 1.89 12.23 4.58
N ALA A 212 1.77 13.33 5.34
CA ALA A 212 1.34 14.63 4.81
C ALA A 212 2.23 15.13 3.67
N GLN A 213 3.54 14.90 3.74
CA GLN A 213 4.46 15.30 2.67
C GLN A 213 4.23 14.50 1.39
N TRP A 214 4.03 13.19 1.48
CA TRP A 214 3.74 12.36 0.29
C TRP A 214 2.41 12.74 -0.36
N LEU A 215 1.37 12.97 0.45
CA LEU A 215 0.05 13.33 -0.04
C LEU A 215 0.03 14.71 -0.71
N LYS A 216 0.83 15.66 -0.21
CA LYS A 216 0.90 17.04 -0.69
C LYS A 216 2.09 17.31 -1.63
N ALA A 217 2.84 16.29 -2.02
CA ALA A 217 4.03 16.47 -2.86
C ALA A 217 3.74 17.11 -4.22
N GLY A 218 2.53 16.97 -4.73
CA GLY A 218 2.17 17.44 -6.08
C GLY A 218 2.80 16.57 -7.16
N PHE A 219 2.61 16.97 -8.41
CA PHE A 219 3.23 16.31 -9.56
C PHE A 219 3.61 17.33 -10.63
N VAL A 220 4.64 17.00 -11.39
CA VAL A 220 5.07 17.77 -12.55
C VAL A 220 4.65 17.04 -13.81
N GLU A 221 3.95 17.75 -14.67
CA GLU A 221 3.51 17.31 -16.00
C GLU A 221 3.83 18.39 -17.03
N LYS A 222 4.50 18.01 -18.13
CA LYS A 222 4.92 18.93 -19.18
C LYS A 222 5.65 20.19 -18.65
N GLY A 223 6.47 20.02 -17.60
CA GLY A 223 7.24 21.11 -16.99
C GLY A 223 6.46 21.99 -15.98
N GLN A 224 5.17 21.77 -15.81
CA GLN A 224 4.35 22.52 -14.84
C GLN A 224 4.09 21.73 -13.57
N LEU A 225 4.12 22.40 -12.42
CA LEU A 225 3.82 21.81 -11.11
C LEU A 225 2.33 21.94 -10.78
N PHE A 226 1.71 20.82 -10.44
CA PHE A 226 0.32 20.75 -10.01
C PHE A 226 0.25 20.26 -8.55
N SER A 227 -0.63 20.88 -7.76
CA SER A 227 -0.89 20.43 -6.39
C SER A 227 -1.82 19.21 -6.36
N THR A 228 -1.70 18.38 -5.32
CA THR A 228 -2.63 17.29 -5.02
C THR A 228 -3.49 17.64 -3.81
N ILE A 229 -4.80 17.60 -3.97
CA ILE A 229 -5.79 17.91 -2.93
C ILE A 229 -6.46 16.66 -2.35
N ALA A 230 -6.40 15.54 -3.07
CA ALA A 230 -6.94 14.25 -2.68
C ALA A 230 -6.10 13.12 -3.29
N GLY A 231 -6.32 11.92 -2.83
CA GLY A 231 -5.73 10.70 -3.39
C GLY A 231 -4.35 10.36 -2.86
N THR A 232 -3.86 9.22 -3.30
CA THR A 232 -2.49 8.76 -3.09
C THR A 232 -1.86 8.43 -4.45
N PRO A 233 -0.56 8.73 -4.66
CA PRO A 233 0.06 8.61 -5.98
C PRO A 233 -0.06 7.19 -6.55
N GLN A 234 -0.66 7.04 -7.72
CA GLN A 234 -0.56 5.79 -8.48
C GLN A 234 0.90 5.63 -8.93
N GLY A 235 1.59 4.63 -8.37
CA GLY A 235 3.03 4.39 -8.59
C GLY A 235 3.92 4.59 -7.36
N GLY A 236 3.38 5.11 -6.27
CA GLY A 236 4.05 5.09 -4.97
C GLY A 236 4.12 3.67 -4.39
N ILE A 237 5.24 3.30 -3.79
CA ILE A 237 5.46 1.95 -3.24
C ILE A 237 4.50 1.66 -2.07
N ILE A 238 4.20 2.66 -1.25
CA ILE A 238 3.31 2.52 -0.10
C ILE A 238 1.81 2.70 -0.46
N SER A 239 1.51 3.32 -1.60
CA SER A 239 0.13 3.70 -1.98
C SER A 239 -0.86 2.53 -1.99
N PRO A 240 -0.53 1.32 -2.47
CA PRO A 240 -1.44 0.18 -2.39
C PRO A 240 -1.78 -0.23 -0.96
N CYS A 241 -0.80 -0.18 -0.06
CA CYS A 241 -1.01 -0.46 1.37
C CYS A 241 -1.92 0.61 2.01
N LEU A 242 -1.70 1.91 1.70
CA LEU A 242 -2.54 2.99 2.20
C LEU A 242 -3.99 2.86 1.70
N ALA A 243 -4.19 2.53 0.41
CA ALA A 243 -5.51 2.30 -0.15
C ALA A 243 -6.23 1.13 0.55
N ASN A 244 -5.54 0.02 0.81
CA ASN A 244 -6.10 -1.08 1.58
C ASN A 244 -6.50 -0.65 3.00
N CYS A 245 -5.64 0.08 3.73
CA CYS A 245 -5.98 0.60 5.05
C CYS A 245 -7.24 1.48 5.04
N VAL A 246 -7.46 2.25 3.97
CA VAL A 246 -8.65 3.09 3.82
C VAL A 246 -9.91 2.25 3.61
N LEU A 247 -9.79 1.15 2.88
CA LEU A 247 -10.92 0.26 2.56
C LEU A 247 -11.19 -0.82 3.61
N ASP A 248 -10.23 -1.05 4.51
CA ASP A 248 -10.40 -2.03 5.59
C ASP A 248 -11.46 -1.58 6.61
N GLY A 249 -12.16 -2.57 7.17
CA GLY A 249 -13.31 -2.37 8.05
C GLY A 249 -14.66 -2.41 7.34
N MET A 250 -14.69 -2.46 6.01
CA MET A 250 -15.94 -2.56 5.25
C MET A 250 -16.62 -3.90 5.50
N GLU A 251 -15.88 -5.01 5.47
CA GLU A 251 -16.41 -6.35 5.78
C GLU A 251 -16.95 -6.42 7.21
N SER A 252 -16.20 -5.87 8.17
CA SER A 252 -16.60 -5.85 9.58
C SER A 252 -17.88 -5.04 9.79
N ARG A 253 -18.02 -3.88 9.11
CA ARG A 253 -19.24 -3.06 9.15
C ARG A 253 -20.45 -3.81 8.59
N LEU A 254 -20.30 -4.51 7.47
CA LEU A 254 -21.38 -5.30 6.88
C LEU A 254 -21.80 -6.44 7.81
N LYS A 255 -20.83 -7.16 8.38
CA LYS A 255 -21.10 -8.24 9.34
C LYS A 255 -21.84 -7.77 10.59
N SER A 256 -21.51 -6.57 11.11
CA SER A 256 -22.16 -6.03 12.31
C SER A 256 -23.63 -5.67 12.11
N MET A 257 -24.07 -5.46 10.86
CA MET A 257 -25.44 -5.05 10.54
C MET A 257 -26.28 -6.16 9.87
N THR A 258 -25.73 -7.37 9.69
CA THR A 258 -26.38 -8.50 9.03
C THR A 258 -26.41 -9.73 9.93
N ARG A 259 -27.37 -10.62 9.68
CA ARG A 259 -27.52 -11.91 10.37
C ARG A 259 -26.98 -13.04 9.49
N PRO A 260 -26.64 -14.21 10.04
CA PRO A 260 -26.21 -15.36 9.21
C PRO A 260 -27.23 -15.76 8.12
N ALA A 261 -28.53 -15.60 8.40
CA ALA A 261 -29.61 -15.87 7.42
C ALA A 261 -29.61 -14.93 6.22
N ASP A 262 -29.04 -13.72 6.36
CA ASP A 262 -28.90 -12.73 5.27
C ASP A 262 -27.85 -13.17 4.23
N LYS A 263 -26.99 -14.16 4.54
CA LYS A 263 -25.94 -14.73 3.67
C LYS A 263 -25.02 -13.68 3.04
N VAL A 264 -24.71 -12.62 3.83
CA VAL A 264 -23.86 -11.52 3.36
C VAL A 264 -22.40 -11.89 3.57
N HIS A 265 -21.70 -12.08 2.45
CA HIS A 265 -20.25 -12.28 2.41
C HIS A 265 -19.64 -11.25 1.47
N MET A 266 -18.48 -10.70 1.85
CA MET A 266 -17.72 -9.78 1.01
C MET A 266 -16.41 -10.43 0.57
N VAL A 267 -16.07 -10.29 -0.71
CA VAL A 267 -14.77 -10.62 -1.28
C VAL A 267 -14.25 -9.39 -1.99
N ARG A 268 -13.07 -8.89 -1.60
CA ARG A 268 -12.49 -7.67 -2.16
C ARG A 268 -11.11 -7.94 -2.77
N TYR A 269 -10.91 -7.45 -3.97
CA TYR A 269 -9.60 -7.42 -4.62
C TYR A 269 -9.24 -5.96 -5.01
N ALA A 270 -8.45 -5.29 -4.18
CA ALA A 270 -8.13 -3.87 -4.29
C ALA A 270 -9.39 -2.99 -4.22
N ASP A 271 -9.73 -2.31 -5.32
CA ASP A 271 -10.91 -1.46 -5.50
C ASP A 271 -12.14 -2.19 -6.04
N ASP A 272 -11.97 -3.41 -6.58
CA ASP A 272 -13.07 -4.29 -6.99
C ASP A 272 -13.57 -5.12 -5.81
N PHE A 273 -14.88 -5.29 -5.67
CA PHE A 273 -15.45 -6.15 -4.64
C PHE A 273 -16.78 -6.78 -5.06
N VAL A 274 -17.06 -7.93 -4.46
CA VAL A 274 -18.32 -8.66 -4.59
C VAL A 274 -18.92 -8.84 -3.20
N ILE A 275 -20.23 -8.58 -3.08
CA ILE A 275 -20.99 -8.82 -1.85
C ILE A 275 -22.20 -9.68 -2.20
N THR A 276 -22.34 -10.81 -1.49
CA THR A 276 -23.50 -11.71 -1.66
C THR A 276 -24.65 -11.32 -0.74
N GLY A 277 -25.87 -11.76 -1.03
CA GLY A 277 -27.04 -11.53 -0.18
C GLY A 277 -28.18 -12.50 -0.47
N SER A 278 -29.05 -12.73 0.54
CA SER A 278 -30.20 -13.63 0.43
C SER A 278 -31.33 -13.08 -0.45
N SER A 279 -31.43 -11.77 -0.63
CA SER A 279 -32.40 -11.13 -1.52
C SER A 279 -31.88 -9.86 -2.17
N LYS A 280 -32.51 -9.45 -3.27
CA LYS A 280 -32.23 -8.22 -4.00
C LYS A 280 -32.50 -6.99 -3.14
N GLU A 281 -33.62 -6.96 -2.44
CA GLU A 281 -34.06 -5.86 -1.57
C GLU A 281 -33.08 -5.63 -0.42
N LEU A 282 -32.51 -6.69 0.15
CA LEU A 282 -31.46 -6.59 1.17
C LEU A 282 -30.23 -5.86 0.63
N LEU A 283 -29.79 -6.25 -0.56
CA LEU A 283 -28.61 -5.63 -1.20
C LEU A 283 -28.89 -4.18 -1.60
N GLU A 284 -30.03 -3.87 -2.17
CA GLU A 284 -30.40 -2.51 -2.63
C GLU A 284 -30.66 -1.56 -1.46
N ASN A 285 -31.47 -1.98 -0.48
CA ASN A 285 -32.00 -1.08 0.52
C ASN A 285 -31.15 -0.99 1.79
N ARG A 286 -30.26 -1.96 2.02
CA ARG A 286 -29.45 -2.02 3.23
C ARG A 286 -27.94 -2.06 2.98
N ILE A 287 -27.49 -2.95 2.13
CA ILE A 287 -26.04 -3.17 1.91
C ILE A 287 -25.44 -2.05 1.07
N LYS A 288 -26.01 -1.74 -0.10
CA LYS A 288 -25.53 -0.67 -0.99
C LYS A 288 -25.48 0.70 -0.30
N PRO A 289 -26.49 1.15 0.45
CA PRO A 289 -26.41 2.39 1.23
C PRO A 289 -25.32 2.38 2.30
N ALA A 290 -25.09 1.23 2.97
CA ALA A 290 -24.05 1.10 3.98
C ALA A 290 -22.65 1.21 3.38
N VAL A 291 -22.41 0.55 2.23
CA VAL A 291 -21.16 0.66 1.47
C VAL A 291 -20.95 2.08 0.97
N THR A 292 -21.99 2.70 0.41
CA THR A 292 -21.92 4.10 -0.08
C THR A 292 -21.54 5.06 1.04
N THR A 293 -22.15 4.92 2.22
CA THR A 293 -21.83 5.75 3.38
C THR A 293 -20.39 5.52 3.87
N PHE A 294 -19.95 4.25 3.95
CA PHE A 294 -18.59 3.90 4.31
C PHE A 294 -17.56 4.53 3.37
N LEU A 295 -17.79 4.50 2.08
CA LEU A 295 -16.88 5.07 1.07
C LEU A 295 -16.91 6.60 1.12
N ARG A 296 -18.09 7.23 1.27
CA ARG A 296 -18.24 8.68 1.36
C ARG A 296 -17.48 9.29 2.54
N GLU A 297 -17.45 8.64 3.70
CA GLU A 297 -16.66 9.05 4.86
C GLU A 297 -15.17 9.17 4.54
N ARG A 298 -14.70 8.45 3.51
CA ARG A 298 -13.29 8.38 3.05
C ARG A 298 -13.02 9.20 1.79
N GLY A 299 -14.00 9.99 1.33
CA GLY A 299 -13.91 10.78 0.10
C GLY A 299 -14.10 9.96 -1.17
N LEU A 300 -14.56 8.72 -1.04
CA LEU A 300 -14.72 7.80 -2.16
C LEU A 300 -16.19 7.68 -2.60
N THR A 301 -16.37 7.37 -3.88
CA THR A 301 -17.67 7.11 -4.47
C THR A 301 -17.65 5.81 -5.26
N LEU A 302 -18.79 5.14 -5.27
CA LEU A 302 -18.99 3.99 -6.14
C LEU A 302 -18.98 4.42 -7.61
N SER A 303 -18.51 3.55 -8.50
CA SER A 303 -18.45 3.81 -9.94
C SER A 303 -19.81 3.56 -10.57
N GLU A 304 -20.54 4.61 -10.90
CA GLU A 304 -21.74 4.54 -11.78
C GLU A 304 -21.26 4.51 -13.23
N LYS A 305 -21.07 3.36 -13.83
CA LYS A 305 -20.75 3.27 -15.27
C LYS A 305 -22.01 3.42 -16.11
N LYS A 306 -22.05 4.47 -16.91
CA LYS A 306 -23.16 4.81 -17.82
C LYS A 306 -23.43 3.81 -18.96
N ASN A 307 -22.70 2.72 -19.15
CA ASN A 307 -22.88 1.80 -20.28
C ASN A 307 -22.40 0.35 -20.08
N CYS A 308 -22.46 -0.17 -18.89
CA CYS A 308 -22.49 -1.61 -18.62
C CYS A 308 -22.87 -1.73 -17.16
N ASP A 309 -23.95 -2.40 -16.92
CA ASP A 309 -24.60 -2.70 -15.66
C ASP A 309 -23.66 -3.37 -14.65
N ARG A 310 -22.71 -2.63 -14.06
CA ARG A 310 -21.78 -3.12 -13.06
C ARG A 310 -22.07 -2.58 -11.66
N PHE A 311 -23.29 -2.25 -11.41
CA PHE A 311 -23.99 -2.35 -10.14
C PHE A 311 -25.16 -3.30 -10.34
N ASP A 312 -24.92 -4.44 -10.97
CA ASP A 312 -25.94 -5.43 -11.14
C ASP A 312 -26.05 -6.26 -9.89
N ILE A 313 -27.19 -6.11 -9.24
CA ILE A 313 -27.67 -7.12 -8.34
C ILE A 313 -28.27 -8.17 -9.25
N THR A 314 -27.48 -9.17 -9.57
CA THR A 314 -27.89 -10.28 -10.44
C THR A 314 -28.27 -11.50 -9.61
N GLY A 315 -29.31 -12.20 -10.05
CA GLY A 315 -29.63 -13.55 -9.58
C GLY A 315 -28.60 -14.55 -10.15
N ILE A 316 -28.19 -15.54 -9.39
CA ILE A 316 -27.31 -16.63 -9.76
C ILE A 316 -28.16 -17.88 -10.02
#